data_d690f043d37443738871a9eb5df5b45c
#
_entry.id   d690f043d37443738871a9eb5df5b45c
#
_cell.length_a   1.000
_cell.length_b   1.000
_cell.length_c   1.000
_cell.angle_alpha   90.00
_cell.angle_beta   90.00
_cell.angle_gamma   90.00
#
_symmetry.space_group_name_H-M   'P 1'
#
loop_
_entity.id
_entity.type
_entity.pdbx_description
1 polymer ?
#
loop_
_entity_poly.entity_id
_entity_poly.type
_entity_poly.pdbx_seq_one_letter_code
_entity_poly.pdbx_strand_id
1 'polypeptide(L)'
;GEDRGLALLSKYRIADDRSVTDMPVSGEAKRKKTMLRGILDATVSMPDGRLFRLVGIHLKSRLSRDGSAEDTRRREAYALRDYLHEALASQDGMPLLLYGDFNDGPSDSAVQVIQGPAKTEYRLNRLKPRDSRGETWTIYYEDGDTYHSFDHLFLNNTLKKRLGRKPPMGILDSP
;
A
#
# COMPACT_ATOMS: atom_id res chain seq x y z
N GLY A 1 -1.12 -14.74 -19.55
CA GLY A 1 -0.80 -14.49 -18.14
C GLY A 1 -2.10 -14.31 -17.38
N GLU A 2 -2.20 -14.78 -16.16
CA GLU A 2 -3.37 -14.53 -15.32
C GLU A 2 -3.44 -13.05 -15.02
N ASP A 3 -4.52 -12.39 -15.41
CA ASP A 3 -4.79 -11.00 -15.05
C ASP A 3 -5.16 -10.94 -13.56
N ARG A 4 -4.22 -10.51 -12.74
CA ARG A 4 -4.42 -10.31 -11.30
C ARG A 4 -4.73 -8.84 -11.05
N GLY A 5 -5.99 -8.55 -10.79
CA GLY A 5 -6.47 -7.20 -10.49
C GLY A 5 -6.55 -6.92 -8.98
N LEU A 6 -6.80 -5.66 -8.68
CA LEU A 6 -7.19 -5.18 -7.36
C LEU A 6 -8.70 -4.93 -7.35
N ALA A 7 -9.35 -5.15 -6.21
CA ALA A 7 -10.77 -4.89 -6.05
C ALA A 7 -11.07 -4.29 -4.67
N LEU A 8 -12.08 -3.45 -4.62
CA LEU A 8 -12.63 -2.88 -3.39
C LEU A 8 -14.11 -3.24 -3.28
N LEU A 9 -14.50 -3.85 -2.18
CA LEU A 9 -15.89 -4.02 -1.78
C LEU A 9 -16.19 -3.11 -0.59
N SER A 10 -17.18 -2.25 -0.73
CA SER A 10 -17.57 -1.30 0.32
C SER A 10 -19.08 -1.34 0.55
N LYS A 11 -19.50 -1.35 1.83
CA LYS A 11 -20.90 -1.10 2.22
C LYS A 11 -21.28 0.39 2.14
N TYR A 12 -20.29 1.26 2.04
CA TYR A 12 -20.48 2.69 1.91
C TYR A 12 -20.33 3.11 0.45
N ARG A 13 -20.90 4.23 0.08
CA ARG A 13 -20.85 4.76 -1.28
C ARG A 13 -19.40 5.05 -1.66
N ILE A 14 -18.95 4.52 -2.80
CA ILE A 14 -17.75 4.95 -3.48
C ILE A 14 -18.10 6.27 -4.19
N ALA A 15 -17.53 7.36 -3.71
CA ALA A 15 -17.84 8.71 -4.19
C ALA A 15 -17.00 9.09 -5.41
N ASP A 16 -15.80 8.50 -5.53
CA ASP A 16 -14.86 8.77 -6.62
C ASP A 16 -13.95 7.57 -6.83
N ASP A 17 -13.55 7.32 -8.09
CA ASP A 17 -12.61 6.27 -8.50
C ASP A 17 -11.55 6.89 -9.42
N ARG A 18 -10.30 6.83 -8.95
CA ARG A 18 -9.10 7.31 -9.64
C ARG A 18 -8.10 6.19 -9.91
N SER A 19 -8.57 4.97 -9.92
CA SER A 19 -7.74 3.80 -10.15
C SER A 19 -6.97 3.89 -11.46
N VAL A 20 -5.71 3.44 -11.47
CA VAL A 20 -4.82 3.46 -12.62
C VAL A 20 -4.36 2.04 -12.90
N THR A 21 -4.72 1.49 -14.05
CA THR A 21 -4.37 0.11 -14.45
C THR A 21 -3.01 0.00 -15.13
N ASP A 22 -2.57 1.06 -15.78
CA ASP A 22 -1.37 1.13 -16.62
C ASP A 22 -0.33 2.14 -16.09
N MET A 23 -0.22 2.26 -14.77
CA MET A 23 0.73 3.17 -14.12
C MET A 23 2.14 2.94 -14.65
N PRO A 24 2.75 3.94 -15.31
CA PRO A 24 4.07 3.80 -15.88
C PRO A 24 5.14 3.70 -14.79
N VAL A 25 6.12 2.81 -14.98
CA VAL A 25 7.30 2.70 -14.12
C VAL A 25 8.54 3.14 -14.88
N SER A 26 9.37 3.96 -14.24
CA SER A 26 10.64 4.40 -14.81
C SER A 26 11.62 3.24 -15.00
N GLY A 27 12.37 3.20 -16.11
CA GLY A 27 13.38 2.21 -16.37
C GLY A 27 14.07 2.41 -17.70
N GLU A 28 15.28 1.84 -17.86
CA GLU A 28 16.12 1.96 -19.07
C GLU A 28 15.59 1.16 -20.27
N ALA A 29 14.49 0.46 -20.14
CA ALA A 29 13.97 -0.38 -21.23
C ALA A 29 13.37 0.46 -22.36
N LYS A 30 13.67 0.07 -23.61
CA LYS A 30 13.11 0.64 -24.84
C LYS A 30 11.57 0.57 -24.93
N ARG A 31 10.92 -0.15 -24.03
CA ARG A 31 9.46 -0.25 -23.89
C ARG A 31 9.03 0.35 -22.57
N LYS A 32 8.01 1.19 -22.59
CA LYS A 32 7.33 1.65 -21.36
C LYS A 32 6.85 0.42 -20.58
N LYS A 33 7.38 0.23 -19.39
CA LYS A 33 6.87 -0.78 -18.46
C LYS A 33 5.83 -0.11 -17.57
N THR A 34 4.79 -0.86 -17.20
CA THR A 34 3.77 -0.43 -16.26
C THR A 34 3.79 -1.31 -15.01
N MET A 35 3.20 -0.84 -13.93
CA MET A 35 2.93 -1.68 -12.76
C MET A 35 2.08 -2.88 -13.17
N LEU A 36 2.41 -4.06 -12.64
CA LEU A 36 1.72 -5.30 -13.03
C LEU A 36 0.23 -5.30 -12.68
N ARG A 37 -0.15 -4.63 -11.61
CA ARG A 37 -1.52 -4.66 -11.07
C ARG A 37 -2.13 -3.27 -10.93
N GLY A 38 -1.39 -2.25 -11.33
CA GLY A 38 -1.84 -0.87 -11.23
C GLY A 38 -1.99 -0.39 -9.78
N ILE A 39 -2.79 0.64 -9.61
CA ILE A 39 -3.14 1.27 -8.34
C ILE A 39 -4.66 1.33 -8.25
N LEU A 40 -5.25 0.76 -7.23
CA LEU A 40 -6.65 1.01 -6.86
C LEU A 40 -6.70 2.29 -6.04
N ASP A 41 -7.51 3.25 -6.44
CA ASP A 41 -7.66 4.52 -5.70
C ASP A 41 -9.12 4.95 -5.68
N ALA A 42 -9.76 4.81 -4.55
CA ALA A 42 -11.16 5.12 -4.37
C ALA A 42 -11.39 6.05 -3.17
N THR A 43 -12.34 6.96 -3.32
CA THR A 43 -12.84 7.77 -2.22
C THR A 43 -14.19 7.24 -1.75
N VAL A 44 -14.27 6.90 -0.48
CA VAL A 44 -15.50 6.42 0.16
C VAL A 44 -16.14 7.53 0.97
N SER A 45 -17.46 7.68 0.82
CA SER A 45 -18.28 8.60 1.61
C SER A 45 -18.86 7.88 2.82
N MET A 46 -18.50 8.34 4.01
CA MET A 46 -19.05 7.83 5.27
C MET A 46 -20.48 8.34 5.48
N PRO A 47 -21.31 7.68 6.32
CA PRO A 47 -22.69 8.10 6.58
C PRO A 47 -22.85 9.52 7.12
N ASP A 48 -21.83 10.05 7.78
CA ASP A 48 -21.79 11.42 8.30
C ASP A 48 -21.23 12.45 7.27
N GLY A 49 -21.10 12.05 6.01
CA GLY A 49 -20.61 12.88 4.91
C GLY A 49 -19.09 13.05 4.84
N ARG A 50 -18.35 12.51 5.79
CA ARG A 50 -16.88 12.55 5.72
C ARG A 50 -16.36 11.69 4.58
N LEU A 51 -15.35 12.19 3.89
CA LEU A 51 -14.66 11.47 2.82
C LEU A 51 -13.40 10.79 3.37
N PHE A 52 -13.10 9.64 2.78
CA PHE A 52 -11.96 8.80 3.15
C PHE A 52 -11.38 8.17 1.89
N ARG A 53 -10.10 8.41 1.64
CA ARG A 53 -9.39 7.88 0.45
C ARG A 53 -8.70 6.56 0.79
N LEU A 54 -8.94 5.56 -0.04
CA LEU A 54 -8.35 4.23 0.04
C LEU A 54 -7.47 4.02 -1.19
N VAL A 55 -6.18 3.74 -0.96
CA VAL A 55 -5.25 3.38 -2.02
C VAL A 55 -4.79 1.95 -1.79
N GLY A 56 -5.13 1.06 -2.72
CA GLY A 56 -4.79 -0.36 -2.67
C GLY A 56 -3.70 -0.70 -3.68
N ILE A 57 -2.74 -1.53 -3.27
CA ILE A 57 -1.65 -1.99 -4.13
C ILE A 57 -1.33 -3.46 -3.93
N HIS A 58 -0.70 -4.05 -4.95
CA HIS A 58 -0.07 -5.35 -4.85
C HIS A 58 1.20 -5.33 -5.73
N LEU A 59 2.36 -5.12 -5.13
CA LEU A 59 3.63 -5.01 -5.84
C LEU A 59 4.10 -6.37 -6.37
N LYS A 60 5.09 -6.35 -7.26
CA LYS A 60 5.70 -7.54 -7.86
C LYS A 60 6.12 -8.55 -6.79
N SER A 61 5.65 -9.79 -6.94
CA SER A 61 6.06 -10.91 -6.08
C SER A 61 7.58 -11.09 -6.02
N ARG A 62 8.08 -11.62 -4.91
CA ARG A 62 9.50 -11.99 -4.75
C ARG A 62 9.94 -13.08 -5.73
N LEU A 63 9.00 -13.88 -6.19
CA LEU A 63 9.31 -14.95 -7.14
C LEU A 63 9.64 -14.35 -8.52
N SER A 64 10.87 -14.58 -8.96
CA SER A 64 11.36 -14.20 -10.28
C SER A 64 12.42 -15.22 -10.71
N ARG A 65 12.32 -15.68 -11.95
CA ARG A 65 13.31 -16.62 -12.51
C ARG A 65 14.64 -15.97 -12.85
N ASP A 66 14.65 -14.66 -13.06
CA ASP A 66 15.81 -13.86 -13.51
C ASP A 66 16.39 -12.95 -12.43
N GLY A 67 15.91 -13.06 -11.18
CA GLY A 67 16.36 -12.21 -10.07
C GLY A 67 15.90 -10.75 -10.12
N SER A 68 15.13 -10.34 -11.12
CA SER A 68 14.73 -8.93 -11.32
C SER A 68 13.56 -8.48 -10.44
N ALA A 69 13.02 -9.35 -9.60
CA ALA A 69 11.80 -9.06 -8.83
C ALA A 69 11.98 -7.88 -7.87
N GLU A 70 13.11 -7.79 -7.18
CA GLU A 70 13.39 -6.70 -6.23
C GLU A 70 13.50 -5.35 -6.96
N ASP A 71 14.24 -5.30 -8.07
CA ASP A 71 14.37 -4.08 -8.86
C ASP A 71 13.01 -3.62 -9.43
N THR A 72 12.19 -4.57 -9.89
CA THR A 72 10.83 -4.28 -10.36
C THR A 72 9.97 -3.71 -9.23
N ARG A 73 9.96 -4.33 -8.04
CA ARG A 73 9.22 -3.81 -6.88
C ARG A 73 9.67 -2.41 -6.50
N ARG A 74 10.99 -2.17 -6.50
CA ARG A 74 11.53 -0.85 -6.19
C ARG A 74 11.08 0.20 -7.19
N ARG A 75 11.03 -0.10 -8.50
CA ARG A 75 10.52 0.81 -9.54
C ARG A 75 9.01 1.06 -9.38
N GLU A 76 8.23 0.02 -9.09
CA GLU A 76 6.82 0.16 -8.77
C GLU A 76 6.60 1.03 -7.54
N ALA A 77 7.46 0.88 -6.52
CA ALA A 77 7.42 1.69 -5.30
C ALA A 77 7.70 3.18 -5.58
N TYR A 78 8.66 3.50 -6.45
CA TYR A 78 8.90 4.89 -6.86
C TYR A 78 7.70 5.47 -7.62
N ALA A 79 7.15 4.75 -8.59
CA ALA A 79 5.98 5.18 -9.34
C ALA A 79 4.77 5.45 -8.41
N LEU A 80 4.53 4.54 -7.46
CA LEU A 80 3.50 4.73 -6.45
C LEU A 80 3.81 5.94 -5.55
N ARG A 81 5.07 6.15 -5.18
CA ARG A 81 5.47 7.28 -4.34
C ARG A 81 5.24 8.62 -5.05
N ASP A 82 5.56 8.71 -6.33
CA ASP A 82 5.31 9.90 -7.14
C ASP A 82 3.80 10.16 -7.26
N TYR A 83 3.01 9.12 -7.53
CA TYR A 83 1.55 9.20 -7.53
C TYR A 83 0.98 9.70 -6.19
N LEU A 84 1.46 9.14 -5.09
CA LEU A 84 1.03 9.53 -3.74
C LEU A 84 1.48 10.95 -3.39
N HIS A 85 2.62 11.41 -3.91
CA HIS A 85 3.11 12.78 -3.66
C HIS A 85 2.11 13.81 -4.16
N GLU A 86 1.59 13.66 -5.36
CA GLU A 86 0.52 14.53 -5.90
C GLU A 86 -0.73 14.48 -5.02
N ALA A 87 -1.13 13.28 -4.59
CA ALA A 87 -2.28 13.09 -3.73
C ALA A 87 -2.11 13.70 -2.33
N LEU A 88 -0.89 13.68 -1.80
CA LEU A 88 -0.58 14.20 -0.46
C LEU A 88 -0.32 15.71 -0.48
N ALA A 89 0.11 16.26 -1.62
CA ALA A 89 0.33 17.69 -1.82
C ALA A 89 -0.98 18.47 -2.02
N SER A 90 -2.07 17.79 -2.40
CA SER A 90 -3.38 18.43 -2.50
C SER A 90 -3.79 18.93 -1.10
N GLN A 91 -4.16 20.21 -1.01
CA GLN A 91 -4.43 20.90 0.28
C GLN A 91 -5.72 20.45 0.97
N ASP A 92 -6.43 19.48 0.40
CA ASP A 92 -7.75 19.06 0.88
C ASP A 92 -7.74 18.34 2.23
N GLY A 93 -6.55 18.03 2.76
CA GLY A 93 -6.40 17.37 4.05
C GLY A 93 -7.21 16.07 4.17
N MET A 94 -7.50 15.43 3.05
CA MET A 94 -8.30 14.20 3.01
C MET A 94 -7.60 13.07 3.75
N PRO A 95 -8.27 12.36 4.66
CA PRO A 95 -7.73 11.16 5.29
C PRO A 95 -7.44 10.10 4.23
N LEU A 96 -6.22 9.53 4.26
CA LEU A 96 -5.78 8.53 3.30
C LEU A 96 -5.21 7.32 4.02
N LEU A 97 -5.66 6.13 3.61
CA LEU A 97 -5.09 4.83 3.94
C LEU A 97 -4.53 4.20 2.66
N LEU A 98 -3.23 3.91 2.68
CA LEU A 98 -2.59 3.02 1.71
C LEU A 98 -2.48 1.63 2.33
N TYR A 99 -2.86 0.59 1.58
CA TYR A 99 -2.87 -0.79 2.06
C TYR A 99 -2.55 -1.78 0.94
N GLY A 100 -2.14 -2.97 1.31
CA GLY A 100 -1.99 -4.07 0.37
C GLY A 100 -0.78 -4.96 0.62
N ASP A 101 -0.53 -5.85 -0.34
CA ASP A 101 0.64 -6.72 -0.38
C ASP A 101 1.81 -6.01 -1.07
N PHE A 102 2.81 -5.65 -0.29
CA PHE A 102 4.03 -5.00 -0.78
C PHE A 102 5.08 -6.02 -1.24
N ASN A 103 4.88 -7.30 -0.94
CA ASN A 103 5.87 -8.37 -1.18
C ASN A 103 7.28 -8.06 -0.64
N ASP A 104 7.37 -7.13 0.31
CA ASP A 104 8.59 -6.67 0.97
C ASP A 104 8.34 -6.46 2.46
N GLY A 105 9.36 -6.74 3.27
CA GLY A 105 9.29 -6.53 4.71
C GLY A 105 9.41 -5.05 5.11
N PRO A 106 9.17 -4.75 6.40
CA PRO A 106 9.14 -3.36 6.89
C PRO A 106 10.42 -2.55 6.64
N SER A 107 11.56 -3.22 6.53
CA SER A 107 12.88 -2.61 6.36
C SER A 107 13.37 -2.64 4.91
N ASP A 108 12.63 -3.31 4.03
CA ASP A 108 13.05 -3.49 2.64
C ASP A 108 12.82 -2.22 1.81
N SER A 109 13.52 -2.14 0.69
CA SER A 109 13.67 -0.90 -0.08
C SER A 109 12.33 -0.34 -0.60
N ALA A 110 11.43 -1.20 -1.11
CA ALA A 110 10.15 -0.73 -1.64
C ALA A 110 9.28 -0.09 -0.55
N VAL A 111 9.22 -0.72 0.64
CA VAL A 111 8.46 -0.21 1.78
C VAL A 111 9.02 1.13 2.27
N GLN A 112 10.36 1.26 2.32
CA GLN A 112 11.01 2.52 2.73
C GLN A 112 10.78 3.65 1.73
N VAL A 113 10.86 3.36 0.43
CA VAL A 113 10.56 4.32 -0.64
C VAL A 113 9.13 4.85 -0.50
N ILE A 114 8.15 3.96 -0.36
CA ILE A 114 6.73 4.33 -0.26
C ILE A 114 6.46 5.12 1.03
N GLN A 115 7.08 4.76 2.13
CA GLN A 115 6.96 5.50 3.38
C GLN A 115 7.44 6.95 3.24
N GLY A 116 8.47 7.17 2.46
CA GLY A 116 9.04 8.47 2.18
C GLY A 116 9.99 9.01 3.25
N PRO A 117 10.64 10.16 2.98
CA PRO A 117 11.68 10.72 3.83
C PRO A 117 11.19 11.02 5.25
N ALA A 118 12.06 10.81 6.23
CA ALA A 118 11.78 11.20 7.61
C ALA A 118 11.58 12.72 7.74
N LYS A 119 10.73 13.13 8.68
CA LYS A 119 10.48 14.53 9.02
C LYS A 119 9.88 15.39 7.88
N THR A 120 9.27 14.77 6.87
CA THR A 120 8.48 15.49 5.85
C THR A 120 6.99 15.38 6.14
N GLU A 121 6.21 16.36 5.69
CA GLU A 121 4.75 16.33 5.81
C GLU A 121 4.11 15.23 4.96
N TYR A 122 4.78 14.82 3.89
CA TYR A 122 4.36 13.75 2.98
C TYR A 122 4.78 12.35 3.43
N ARG A 123 5.41 12.22 4.61
CA ARG A 123 5.74 10.91 5.15
C ARG A 123 4.48 10.15 5.53
N LEU A 124 4.39 8.91 5.08
CA LEU A 124 3.35 8.00 5.50
C LEU A 124 3.74 7.31 6.82
N ASN A 125 2.74 7.08 7.65
CA ASN A 125 2.89 6.47 8.97
C ASN A 125 2.47 5.01 8.91
N ARG A 126 3.44 4.10 8.94
CA ARG A 126 3.14 2.66 8.96
C ARG A 126 2.47 2.24 10.26
N LEU A 127 1.39 1.52 10.15
CA LEU A 127 0.75 0.85 11.26
C LEU A 127 1.46 -0.50 11.55
N LYS A 128 1.35 -0.97 12.77
CA LYS A 128 1.91 -2.25 13.21
C LYS A 128 0.82 -3.06 13.89
N PRO A 129 -0.16 -3.57 13.13
CA PRO A 129 -1.21 -4.41 13.69
C PRO A 129 -0.58 -5.66 14.30
N ARG A 130 -1.24 -6.20 15.32
CA ARG A 130 -0.82 -7.43 15.99
C ARG A 130 -2.01 -8.37 16.10
N ASP A 131 -1.73 -9.67 16.02
CA ASP A 131 -2.71 -10.70 16.34
C ASP A 131 -2.93 -10.82 17.85
N SER A 132 -3.77 -11.77 18.28
CA SER A 132 -4.07 -12.04 19.69
C SER A 132 -2.85 -12.48 20.49
N ARG A 133 -1.82 -13.04 19.82
CA ARG A 133 -0.56 -13.48 20.40
C ARG A 133 0.51 -12.38 20.42
N GLY A 134 0.22 -11.22 19.82
CA GLY A 134 1.14 -10.11 19.71
C GLY A 134 2.07 -10.16 18.49
N GLU A 135 1.84 -11.11 17.58
CA GLU A 135 2.62 -11.28 16.37
C GLU A 135 2.21 -10.30 15.26
N THR A 136 3.08 -10.10 14.27
CA THR A 136 2.88 -9.09 13.20
C THR A 136 3.05 -9.64 11.80
N TRP A 137 3.31 -10.95 11.66
CA TRP A 137 3.46 -11.57 10.36
C TRP A 137 2.11 -11.66 9.63
N THR A 138 2.17 -11.68 8.29
CA THR A 138 0.99 -11.75 7.43
C THR A 138 1.05 -12.91 6.45
N ILE A 139 2.21 -13.54 6.31
CA ILE A 139 2.40 -14.72 5.46
C ILE A 139 3.40 -15.68 6.08
N TYR A 140 3.12 -16.97 5.92
CA TYR A 140 3.99 -18.09 6.30
C TYR A 140 4.41 -18.86 5.05
N TYR A 141 5.70 -19.17 4.95
CA TYR A 141 6.24 -20.06 3.93
C TYR A 141 6.68 -21.39 4.54
N GLU A 142 6.02 -22.45 4.14
CA GLU A 142 6.27 -23.81 4.62
C GLU A 142 7.68 -24.30 4.25
N ASP A 143 8.13 -24.02 3.01
CA ASP A 143 9.43 -24.46 2.48
C ASP A 143 10.65 -23.95 3.26
N GLY A 144 10.50 -23.13 4.24
CA GLY A 144 11.61 -22.59 5.01
C GLY A 144 11.26 -22.32 6.46
N ASP A 145 10.03 -22.71 6.86
CA ASP A 145 9.47 -22.42 8.19
C ASP A 145 9.69 -20.92 8.57
N THR A 146 9.33 -20.05 7.65
CA THR A 146 9.58 -18.61 7.80
C THR A 146 8.31 -17.77 7.78
N TYR A 147 8.27 -16.77 8.65
CA TYR A 147 7.16 -15.82 8.81
C TYR A 147 7.59 -14.44 8.33
N HIS A 148 6.75 -13.80 7.51
CA HIS A 148 7.03 -12.48 6.96
C HIS A 148 5.83 -11.54 7.11
N SER A 149 6.12 -10.24 7.20
CA SER A 149 5.11 -9.18 7.17
C SER A 149 5.21 -8.47 5.82
N PHE A 150 4.43 -8.87 4.84
CA PHE A 150 4.43 -8.31 3.49
C PHE A 150 3.22 -7.43 3.22
N ASP A 151 2.16 -7.59 4.01
CA ASP A 151 1.01 -6.72 3.98
C ASP A 151 1.21 -5.54 4.92
N HIS A 152 1.00 -4.34 4.42
CA HIS A 152 1.21 -3.14 5.19
C HIS A 152 0.02 -2.19 5.09
N LEU A 153 -0.11 -1.39 6.14
CA LEU A 153 -1.07 -0.30 6.26
C LEU A 153 -0.31 0.99 6.55
N PHE A 154 -0.56 2.03 5.77
CA PHE A 154 0.04 3.34 5.96
C PHE A 154 -1.02 4.43 6.02
N LEU A 155 -0.86 5.35 6.94
CA LEU A 155 -1.72 6.52 7.12
C LEU A 155 -1.01 7.79 6.68
N ASN A 156 -1.72 8.70 6.04
CA ASN A 156 -1.23 10.07 5.98
C ASN A 156 -1.35 10.77 7.36
N ASN A 157 -0.74 11.93 7.49
CA ASN A 157 -0.75 12.67 8.75
C ASN A 157 -2.17 13.08 9.20
N THR A 158 -3.06 13.38 8.25
CA THR A 158 -4.45 13.73 8.54
C THR A 158 -5.19 12.56 9.19
N LEU A 159 -5.11 11.37 8.59
CA LEU A 159 -5.77 10.18 9.14
C LEU A 159 -5.17 9.80 10.49
N LYS A 160 -3.84 9.84 10.62
CA LYS A 160 -3.15 9.57 11.89
C LYS A 160 -3.63 10.49 13.01
N LYS A 161 -3.78 11.79 12.73
CA LYS A 161 -4.28 12.76 13.72
C LYS A 161 -5.73 12.43 14.14
N ARG A 162 -6.59 12.04 13.17
CA ARG A 162 -7.98 11.67 13.45
C ARG A 162 -8.13 10.40 14.29
N LEU A 163 -7.27 9.40 14.06
CA LEU A 163 -7.30 8.14 14.81
C LEU A 163 -6.64 8.22 16.18
N GLY A 164 -5.86 9.27 16.44
CA GLY A 164 -5.17 9.45 17.72
C GLY A 164 -3.93 8.56 17.90
N ARG A 165 -3.42 8.49 19.14
CA ARG A 165 -2.13 7.82 19.44
C ARG A 165 -2.19 6.29 19.39
N LYS A 166 -3.35 5.70 19.61
CA LYS A 166 -3.54 4.23 19.66
C LYS A 166 -4.81 3.87 18.88
N PRO A 167 -4.77 3.85 17.55
CA PRO A 167 -5.93 3.36 16.82
C PRO A 167 -6.17 1.89 17.18
N PRO A 168 -7.45 1.51 17.38
CA PRO A 168 -7.80 0.11 17.62
C PRO A 168 -7.49 -0.68 16.34
N MET A 169 -6.53 -1.57 16.41
CA MET A 169 -6.14 -2.42 15.28
C MET A 169 -5.68 -3.77 15.77
N GLY A 170 -6.07 -4.79 15.03
CA GLY A 170 -5.64 -6.15 15.21
C GLY A 170 -5.60 -6.89 13.87
N ILE A 171 -4.82 -7.94 13.81
CA ILE A 171 -4.95 -8.97 12.78
C ILE A 171 -6.03 -9.91 13.29
N LEU A 172 -7.03 -10.20 12.43
CA LEU A 172 -8.04 -11.20 12.76
C LEU A 172 -7.40 -12.57 12.60
N ASP A 173 -7.30 -13.28 13.71
CA ASP A 173 -6.91 -14.67 13.70
C ASP A 173 -8.11 -15.51 13.26
N SER A 174 -7.85 -16.55 12.47
CA SER A 174 -8.85 -17.60 12.31
C SER A 174 -9.06 -18.30 13.65
N PRO A 175 -10.31 -18.61 14.01
CA PRO A 175 -10.59 -19.34 15.24
C PRO A 175 -9.97 -20.74 15.25
#